data_bec5710322c2121e4458dcaa16669f6a
#
_entry.id   bec5710322c2121e4458dcaa16669f6a
#
_cell.length_a   1.000
_cell.length_b   1.000
_cell.length_c   1.000
_cell.angle_alpha   90.00
_cell.angle_beta   90.00
_cell.angle_gamma   90.00
#
_symmetry.space_group_name_H-M   'P 1'
#
loop_
_entity.id
_entity.type
_entity.pdbx_description
1 polymer ?
#
loop_
_entity_poly.entity_id
_entity_poly.type
_entity_poly.pdbx_seq_one_letter_code
_entity_poly.pdbx_strand_id
1 'polypeptide(L)'
;RGLGDVYKRQVSLFSEMENKIPAWDANAPLHIGSSITLGTCLLPSLVKVYQEQHPEIKIYVTVKNTGTIEQAVVDNQLDFALVEGTVTHPEIISEVFSADTLCMVAAPGHPLAANRTVTLADAASCPLLLREPGSAGREIVESLFLSGGIQIAPAWESVSTLALIRAAQNGLGIAILPELLVRDALKSGDLVSLPLPPDILTRSLYLIRHRNKYLSSSAEEFQNLCRMWKF
;
A
#
# COMPACT_ATOMS: atom_id res chain seq x y z
N ARG A 1 14.44 -52.81 -25.02
CA ARG A 1 14.68 -51.49 -24.35
C ARG A 1 14.06 -51.62 -22.95
N GLY A 2 14.93 -51.84 -21.95
CA GLY A 2 14.52 -52.31 -20.65
C GLY A 2 14.07 -51.20 -19.71
N LEU A 3 13.38 -51.56 -18.64
CA LEU A 3 12.98 -50.67 -17.52
C LEU A 3 14.13 -49.79 -17.02
N GLY A 4 15.39 -50.27 -17.10
CA GLY A 4 16.60 -49.54 -16.76
C GLY A 4 16.88 -48.31 -17.62
N ASP A 5 16.51 -48.31 -18.91
CA ASP A 5 16.69 -47.16 -19.80
C ASP A 5 15.66 -46.06 -19.53
N VAL A 6 14.40 -46.48 -19.18
CA VAL A 6 13.33 -45.56 -18.78
C VAL A 6 13.71 -44.88 -17.47
N TYR A 7 14.16 -45.67 -16.49
CA TYR A 7 14.58 -45.12 -15.18
C TYR A 7 15.75 -44.13 -15.31
N LYS A 8 16.80 -44.50 -16.06
CA LYS A 8 17.94 -43.59 -16.31
C LYS A 8 17.50 -42.29 -16.97
N ARG A 9 16.55 -42.36 -17.93
CA ARG A 9 16.03 -41.15 -18.59
C ARG A 9 15.21 -40.28 -17.65
N GLN A 10 14.41 -40.89 -16.76
CA GLN A 10 13.69 -40.15 -15.75
C GLN A 10 14.61 -39.44 -14.77
N VAL A 11 15.63 -40.13 -14.25
CA VAL A 11 16.63 -39.54 -13.36
C VAL A 11 17.43 -38.44 -14.06
N SER A 12 17.82 -38.61 -15.33
CA SER A 12 18.51 -37.58 -16.10
C SER A 12 17.63 -36.34 -16.30
N LEU A 13 16.33 -36.50 -16.62
CA LEU A 13 15.40 -35.41 -16.76
C LEU A 13 15.18 -34.68 -15.43
N PHE A 14 15.11 -35.42 -14.33
CA PHE A 14 14.99 -34.85 -13.00
C PHE A 14 16.22 -34.03 -12.62
N SER A 15 17.42 -34.54 -12.85
CA SER A 15 18.67 -33.82 -12.62
C SER A 15 18.82 -32.60 -13.54
N GLU A 16 18.36 -32.68 -14.79
CA GLU A 16 18.31 -31.49 -15.66
C GLU A 16 17.34 -30.42 -15.15
N MET A 17 16.20 -30.82 -14.62
CA MET A 17 15.28 -29.89 -13.97
C MET A 17 15.89 -29.25 -12.73
N GLU A 18 16.47 -30.04 -11.83
CA GLU A 18 17.13 -29.54 -10.61
C GLU A 18 18.25 -28.53 -10.95
N ASN A 19 19.03 -28.78 -11.98
CA ASN A 19 20.10 -27.88 -12.44
C ASN A 19 19.57 -26.57 -13.07
N LYS A 20 18.33 -26.56 -13.60
CA LYS A 20 17.69 -25.38 -14.20
C LYS A 20 16.89 -24.54 -13.20
N ILE A 21 16.45 -25.15 -12.09
CA ILE A 21 15.67 -24.45 -11.05
C ILE A 21 16.37 -23.18 -10.56
N PRO A 22 17.66 -23.15 -10.20
CA PRO A 22 18.33 -21.95 -9.74
C PRO A 22 18.33 -20.81 -10.78
N ALA A 23 18.49 -21.14 -12.06
CA ALA A 23 18.46 -20.14 -13.13
C ALA A 23 17.04 -19.61 -13.42
N TRP A 24 16.02 -20.45 -13.26
CA TRP A 24 14.64 -20.04 -13.36
C TRP A 24 14.22 -19.20 -12.16
N ASP A 25 14.68 -19.55 -10.97
CA ASP A 25 14.43 -18.83 -9.74
C ASP A 25 15.03 -17.40 -9.79
N ALA A 26 16.27 -17.30 -10.23
CA ALA A 26 16.98 -16.02 -10.32
C ALA A 26 16.38 -15.04 -11.35
N ASN A 27 15.72 -15.55 -12.40
CA ASN A 27 15.14 -14.74 -13.47
C ASN A 27 13.59 -14.79 -13.50
N ALA A 28 12.97 -15.27 -12.43
CA ALA A 28 11.52 -15.34 -12.34
C ALA A 28 10.91 -13.92 -12.40
N PRO A 29 9.83 -13.71 -13.19
CA PRO A 29 9.14 -12.45 -13.19
C PRO A 29 8.54 -12.17 -11.81
N LEU A 30 8.52 -10.91 -11.39
CA LEU A 30 7.94 -10.48 -10.13
C LEU A 30 6.53 -9.92 -10.34
N HIS A 31 5.56 -10.43 -9.59
CA HIS A 31 4.20 -9.92 -9.52
C HIS A 31 3.98 -9.22 -8.18
N ILE A 32 4.08 -7.91 -8.18
CA ILE A 32 4.05 -7.08 -6.98
C ILE A 32 2.70 -6.38 -6.86
N GLY A 33 2.03 -6.56 -5.72
CA GLY A 33 0.86 -5.77 -5.35
C GLY A 33 1.23 -4.52 -4.58
N SER A 34 0.41 -3.49 -4.67
CA SER A 34 0.56 -2.32 -3.82
C SER A 34 -0.75 -1.62 -3.55
N SER A 35 -0.90 -1.09 -2.35
CA SER A 35 -1.91 -0.08 -2.07
C SER A 35 -1.69 1.18 -2.89
N ILE A 36 -2.70 2.04 -2.98
CA ILE A 36 -2.62 3.26 -3.78
C ILE A 36 -1.55 4.22 -3.27
N THR A 37 -1.42 4.38 -1.96
CA THR A 37 -0.40 5.26 -1.38
C THR A 37 1.01 4.81 -1.74
N LEU A 38 1.33 3.56 -1.45
CA LEU A 38 2.68 3.01 -1.67
C LEU A 38 2.98 2.84 -3.16
N GLY A 39 1.97 2.46 -3.96
CA GLY A 39 2.08 2.39 -5.41
C GLY A 39 2.31 3.74 -6.08
N THR A 40 1.90 4.84 -5.43
CA THR A 40 2.12 6.20 -5.94
C THR A 40 3.45 6.79 -5.46
N CYS A 41 3.76 6.66 -4.16
CA CYS A 41 4.86 7.41 -3.55
C CYS A 41 6.18 6.64 -3.45
N LEU A 42 6.12 5.30 -3.38
CA LEU A 42 7.28 4.48 -3.05
C LEU A 42 7.69 3.55 -4.19
N LEU A 43 6.74 2.75 -4.66
CA LEU A 43 7.02 1.62 -5.56
C LEU A 43 7.69 2.03 -6.88
N PRO A 44 7.36 3.17 -7.53
CA PRO A 44 8.04 3.59 -8.75
C PRO A 44 9.54 3.76 -8.58
N SER A 45 9.97 4.33 -7.44
CA SER A 45 11.40 4.53 -7.14
C SER A 45 12.09 3.20 -6.82
N LEU A 46 11.45 2.32 -6.06
CA LEU A 46 11.97 0.98 -5.77
C LEU A 46 12.14 0.16 -7.04
N VAL A 47 11.12 0.13 -7.91
CA VAL A 47 11.16 -0.59 -9.19
C VAL A 47 12.29 -0.07 -10.06
N LYS A 48 12.45 1.25 -10.15
CA LYS A 48 13.53 1.86 -10.93
C LYS A 48 14.91 1.40 -10.44
N VAL A 49 15.17 1.52 -9.14
CA VAL A 49 16.46 1.12 -8.54
C VAL A 49 16.73 -0.37 -8.74
N TYR A 50 15.70 -1.20 -8.57
CA TYR A 50 15.83 -2.63 -8.75
C TYR A 50 16.09 -3.01 -10.21
N GLN A 51 15.39 -2.42 -11.17
CA GLN A 51 15.57 -2.67 -12.60
C GLN A 51 16.94 -2.20 -13.15
N GLU A 52 17.54 -1.17 -12.54
CA GLU A 52 18.89 -0.73 -12.87
C GLU A 52 19.96 -1.80 -12.50
N GLN A 53 19.69 -2.60 -11.47
CA GLN A 53 20.57 -3.69 -11.01
C GLN A 53 20.25 -5.04 -11.68
N HIS A 54 18.99 -5.26 -12.05
CA HIS A 54 18.44 -6.51 -12.59
C HIS A 54 17.61 -6.25 -13.84
N PRO A 55 18.23 -5.80 -14.96
CA PRO A 55 17.51 -5.42 -16.17
C PRO A 55 16.79 -6.58 -16.87
N GLU A 56 17.20 -7.82 -16.58
CA GLU A 56 16.62 -9.06 -17.12
C GLU A 56 15.30 -9.45 -16.43
N ILE A 57 15.03 -8.95 -15.20
CA ILE A 57 13.86 -9.35 -14.43
C ILE A 57 12.65 -8.51 -14.85
N LYS A 58 11.59 -9.19 -15.28
CA LYS A 58 10.32 -8.54 -15.59
C LYS A 58 9.53 -8.29 -14.32
N ILE A 59 9.08 -7.06 -14.11
CA ILE A 59 8.27 -6.67 -12.96
C ILE A 59 6.88 -6.27 -13.44
N TYR A 60 5.86 -6.92 -12.87
CA TYR A 60 4.45 -6.61 -13.06
C TYR A 60 3.90 -6.03 -11.77
N VAL A 61 3.35 -4.83 -11.85
CA VAL A 61 2.82 -4.11 -10.69
C VAL A 61 1.31 -3.99 -10.79
N THR A 62 0.61 -4.36 -9.74
CA THR A 62 -0.84 -4.15 -9.58
C THR A 62 -1.09 -3.19 -8.43
N VAL A 63 -1.71 -2.04 -8.71
CA VAL A 63 -2.07 -1.04 -7.69
C VAL A 63 -3.59 -1.00 -7.54
N LYS A 64 -4.07 -1.28 -6.33
CA LYS A 64 -5.49 -1.26 -5.94
C LYS A 64 -5.60 -0.78 -4.49
N ASN A 65 -6.83 -0.72 -3.93
CA ASN A 65 -6.98 -0.52 -2.49
C ASN A 65 -6.49 -1.75 -1.70
N THR A 66 -6.22 -1.55 -0.41
CA THR A 66 -5.63 -2.56 0.47
C THR A 66 -6.42 -3.86 0.46
N GLY A 67 -7.74 -3.82 0.65
CA GLY A 67 -8.57 -5.03 0.69
C GLY A 67 -8.52 -5.84 -0.62
N THR A 68 -8.49 -5.18 -1.79
CA THR A 68 -8.34 -5.86 -3.08
C THR A 68 -6.96 -6.50 -3.23
N ILE A 69 -5.91 -5.84 -2.75
CA ILE A 69 -4.54 -6.38 -2.79
C ILE A 69 -4.39 -7.56 -1.83
N GLU A 70 -4.93 -7.48 -0.61
CA GLU A 70 -4.94 -8.60 0.33
C GLU A 70 -5.62 -9.83 -0.26
N GLN A 71 -6.78 -9.65 -0.91
CA GLN A 71 -7.46 -10.76 -1.57
C GLN A 71 -6.61 -11.37 -2.70
N ALA A 72 -5.94 -10.54 -3.51
CA ALA A 72 -5.05 -11.04 -4.55
C ALA A 72 -3.84 -11.82 -4.00
N VAL A 73 -3.35 -11.45 -2.80
CA VAL A 73 -2.32 -12.23 -2.07
C VAL A 73 -2.89 -13.56 -1.60
N VAL A 74 -4.09 -13.59 -1.00
CA VAL A 74 -4.77 -14.82 -0.57
C VAL A 74 -5.00 -15.76 -1.75
N ASP A 75 -5.41 -15.23 -2.88
CA ASP A 75 -5.62 -15.97 -4.14
C ASP A 75 -4.31 -16.38 -4.83
N ASN A 76 -3.15 -16.10 -4.21
CA ASN A 76 -1.81 -16.40 -4.72
C ASN A 76 -1.49 -15.80 -6.11
N GLN A 77 -2.16 -14.69 -6.46
CA GLN A 77 -1.96 -13.97 -7.73
C GLN A 77 -0.70 -13.08 -7.72
N LEU A 78 -0.16 -12.80 -6.53
CA LEU A 78 0.99 -11.94 -6.31
C LEU A 78 2.10 -12.71 -5.59
N ASP A 79 3.35 -12.31 -5.81
CA ASP A 79 4.47 -12.86 -5.05
C ASP A 79 4.51 -12.26 -3.65
N PHE A 80 4.34 -10.97 -3.57
CA PHE A 80 4.16 -10.19 -2.34
C PHE A 80 3.48 -8.85 -2.65
N ALA A 81 3.12 -8.13 -1.61
CA ALA A 81 2.57 -6.78 -1.77
C ALA A 81 3.02 -5.83 -0.66
N LEU A 82 2.90 -4.53 -0.96
CA LEU A 82 3.11 -3.44 -0.02
C LEU A 82 1.75 -2.80 0.28
N VAL A 83 1.35 -2.82 1.55
CA VAL A 83 0.07 -2.27 2.00
C VAL A 83 0.21 -1.48 3.29
N GLU A 84 -0.79 -0.70 3.60
CA GLU A 84 -0.94 -0.02 4.88
C GLU A 84 -2.20 -0.48 5.63
N GLY A 85 -2.23 -0.22 6.93
CA GLY A 85 -3.38 -0.51 7.79
C GLY A 85 -3.18 -1.73 8.67
N THR A 86 -4.23 -2.48 8.95
CA THR A 86 -4.19 -3.68 9.79
C THR A 86 -4.42 -4.92 8.95
N VAL A 87 -3.44 -5.81 8.89
CA VAL A 87 -3.52 -7.06 8.15
C VAL A 87 -3.86 -8.18 9.13
N THR A 88 -5.03 -8.79 9.01
CA THR A 88 -5.51 -9.81 9.96
C THR A 88 -5.80 -11.16 9.34
N HIS A 89 -5.70 -11.28 8.00
CA HIS A 89 -6.07 -12.54 7.32
C HIS A 89 -5.11 -13.68 7.70
N PRO A 90 -5.61 -14.86 8.13
CA PRO A 90 -4.78 -15.96 8.68
C PRO A 90 -3.81 -16.57 7.65
N GLU A 91 -4.08 -16.44 6.36
CA GLU A 91 -3.21 -16.95 5.30
C GLU A 91 -2.14 -15.93 4.85
N ILE A 92 -2.15 -14.73 5.42
CA ILE A 92 -1.15 -13.69 5.11
C ILE A 92 -0.09 -13.65 6.22
N ILE A 93 1.16 -13.65 5.81
CA ILE A 93 2.29 -13.23 6.65
C ILE A 93 2.53 -11.76 6.36
N SER A 94 2.54 -10.96 7.42
CA SER A 94 2.78 -9.52 7.36
C SER A 94 4.02 -9.14 8.17
N GLU A 95 4.82 -8.23 7.63
CA GLU A 95 6.02 -7.68 8.26
C GLU A 95 5.96 -6.15 8.16
N VAL A 96 6.09 -5.46 9.29
CA VAL A 96 6.19 -3.99 9.30
C VAL A 96 7.56 -3.58 8.78
N PHE A 97 7.61 -2.72 7.77
CA PHE A 97 8.88 -2.18 7.25
C PHE A 97 9.01 -0.66 7.43
N SER A 98 7.89 0.06 7.64
CA SER A 98 7.88 1.50 7.87
C SER A 98 6.56 1.96 8.49
N ALA A 99 6.38 3.26 8.64
CA ALA A 99 5.14 3.88 9.09
C ALA A 99 4.84 5.15 8.27
N ASP A 100 3.56 5.55 8.24
CA ASP A 100 3.06 6.76 7.62
C ASP A 100 2.01 7.40 8.54
N THR A 101 1.70 8.66 8.29
CA THR A 101 0.70 9.42 9.05
C THR A 101 -0.39 9.93 8.12
N LEU A 102 -1.64 9.87 8.56
CA LEU A 102 -2.74 10.56 7.89
C LEU A 102 -2.83 12.00 8.41
N CYS A 103 -3.06 12.93 7.51
CA CYS A 103 -3.30 14.34 7.82
C CYS A 103 -4.74 14.71 7.51
N MET A 104 -5.37 15.46 8.41
CA MET A 104 -6.61 16.15 8.08
C MET A 104 -6.25 17.44 7.35
N VAL A 105 -6.80 17.64 6.16
CA VAL A 105 -6.47 18.78 5.28
C VAL A 105 -7.72 19.43 4.72
N ALA A 106 -7.62 20.75 4.47
CA ALA A 106 -8.66 21.55 3.84
C ALA A 106 -8.05 22.68 3.02
N ALA A 107 -8.87 23.42 2.26
CA ALA A 107 -8.44 24.65 1.62
C ALA A 107 -7.98 25.70 2.66
N PRO A 108 -7.04 26.61 2.32
CA PRO A 108 -6.50 27.61 3.24
C PRO A 108 -7.58 28.53 3.85
N GLY A 109 -8.66 28.80 3.12
CA GLY A 109 -9.79 29.61 3.59
C GLY A 109 -10.85 28.86 4.40
N HIS A 110 -10.63 27.58 4.72
CA HIS A 110 -11.61 26.78 5.48
C HIS A 110 -11.77 27.32 6.92
N PRO A 111 -13.00 27.45 7.45
CA PRO A 111 -13.23 28.03 8.79
C PRO A 111 -12.41 27.37 9.90
N LEU A 112 -12.22 26.05 9.87
CA LEU A 112 -11.45 25.32 10.87
C LEU A 112 -9.93 25.55 10.77
N ALA A 113 -9.43 26.13 9.69
CA ALA A 113 -8.00 26.41 9.52
C ALA A 113 -7.48 27.48 10.51
N ALA A 114 -8.35 28.34 11.01
CA ALA A 114 -8.01 29.33 12.03
C ALA A 114 -7.98 28.78 13.46
N ASN A 115 -8.45 27.58 13.69
CA ASN A 115 -8.54 26.97 15.01
C ASN A 115 -7.17 26.42 15.46
N ARG A 116 -6.87 26.55 16.76
CA ARG A 116 -5.66 25.94 17.34
C ARG A 116 -5.76 24.42 17.50
N THR A 117 -6.97 23.92 17.62
CA THR A 117 -7.30 22.49 17.75
C THR A 117 -8.62 22.24 17.03
N VAL A 118 -8.75 21.15 16.35
CA VAL A 118 -9.99 20.69 15.69
C VAL A 118 -10.41 19.39 16.37
N THR A 119 -11.62 19.35 16.87
CA THR A 119 -12.18 18.12 17.44
C THR A 119 -12.78 17.23 16.35
N LEU A 120 -12.99 15.94 16.65
CA LEU A 120 -13.70 15.04 15.73
C LEU A 120 -15.13 15.51 15.45
N ALA A 121 -15.78 16.13 16.44
CA ALA A 121 -17.12 16.69 16.28
C ALA A 121 -17.13 17.89 15.31
N ASP A 122 -16.12 18.78 15.42
CA ASP A 122 -15.96 19.89 14.47
C ASP A 122 -15.77 19.36 13.03
N ALA A 123 -14.90 18.37 12.87
CA ALA A 123 -14.65 17.75 11.57
C ALA A 123 -15.90 17.04 11.01
N ALA A 124 -16.65 16.33 11.85
CA ALA A 124 -17.88 15.64 11.46
C ALA A 124 -19.02 16.60 11.05
N SER A 125 -18.98 17.86 11.50
CA SER A 125 -19.95 18.89 11.09
C SER A 125 -19.70 19.45 9.69
N CYS A 126 -18.53 19.11 9.09
CA CYS A 126 -18.15 19.56 7.75
C CYS A 126 -18.38 18.44 6.71
N PRO A 127 -18.50 18.78 5.42
CA PRO A 127 -18.48 17.80 4.36
C PRO A 127 -17.17 16.99 4.37
N LEU A 128 -17.25 15.66 4.52
CA LEU A 128 -16.08 14.78 4.53
C LEU A 128 -15.81 14.19 3.15
N LEU A 129 -14.58 14.29 2.71
CA LEU A 129 -14.08 13.77 1.43
C LEU A 129 -13.26 12.51 1.74
N LEU A 130 -13.84 11.35 1.50
CA LEU A 130 -13.30 10.09 1.98
C LEU A 130 -12.94 9.13 0.85
N ARG A 131 -12.02 8.24 1.13
CA ARG A 131 -11.71 7.10 0.27
C ARG A 131 -12.89 6.12 0.25
N GLU A 132 -12.85 5.23 -0.72
CA GLU A 132 -13.82 4.15 -0.89
C GLU A 132 -13.67 3.07 0.21
N PRO A 133 -14.70 2.23 0.45
CA PRO A 133 -14.60 1.03 1.28
C PRO A 133 -13.50 0.08 0.81
N GLY A 134 -12.80 -0.58 1.76
CA GLY A 134 -11.63 -1.42 1.49
C GLY A 134 -10.32 -0.65 1.34
N SER A 135 -10.34 0.69 1.50
CA SER A 135 -9.13 1.48 1.70
C SER A 135 -8.77 1.48 3.19
N ALA A 136 -7.54 1.08 3.53
CA ALA A 136 -7.06 1.11 4.91
C ALA A 136 -7.15 2.51 5.54
N GLY A 137 -6.92 3.58 4.76
CA GLY A 137 -7.10 4.95 5.22
C GLY A 137 -8.55 5.24 5.60
N ARG A 138 -9.53 4.72 4.85
CA ARG A 138 -10.95 4.85 5.17
C ARG A 138 -11.30 4.14 6.47
N GLU A 139 -10.85 2.92 6.66
CA GLU A 139 -11.11 2.11 7.85
C GLU A 139 -10.54 2.77 9.12
N ILE A 140 -9.34 3.33 9.04
CA ILE A 140 -8.74 4.08 10.15
C ILE A 140 -9.58 5.31 10.51
N VAL A 141 -10.01 6.07 9.51
CA VAL A 141 -10.83 7.27 9.70
C VAL A 141 -12.18 6.89 10.33
N GLU A 142 -12.89 5.91 9.80
CA GLU A 142 -14.17 5.45 10.36
C GLU A 142 -14.01 4.94 11.79
N SER A 143 -12.97 4.15 12.07
CA SER A 143 -12.67 3.65 13.41
C SER A 143 -12.39 4.79 14.39
N LEU A 144 -11.65 5.81 13.95
CA LEU A 144 -11.36 6.99 14.75
C LEU A 144 -12.65 7.74 15.15
N PHE A 145 -13.52 8.05 14.19
CA PHE A 145 -14.77 8.74 14.49
C PHE A 145 -15.71 7.88 15.33
N LEU A 146 -15.79 6.58 15.05
CA LEU A 146 -16.60 5.64 15.81
C LEU A 146 -16.14 5.52 17.27
N SER A 147 -14.83 5.54 17.52
CA SER A 147 -14.27 5.53 18.88
C SER A 147 -14.70 6.77 19.70
N GLY A 148 -14.93 7.89 19.01
CA GLY A 148 -15.54 9.11 19.59
C GLY A 148 -17.07 9.09 19.64
N GLY A 149 -17.72 7.97 19.31
CA GLY A 149 -19.18 7.85 19.27
C GLY A 149 -19.84 8.56 18.09
N ILE A 150 -19.06 8.91 17.05
CA ILE A 150 -19.53 9.70 15.90
C ILE A 150 -19.63 8.78 14.68
N GLN A 151 -20.79 8.70 14.07
CA GLN A 151 -20.97 8.09 12.77
C GLN A 151 -20.78 9.13 11.66
N ILE A 152 -19.97 8.81 10.67
CA ILE A 152 -19.68 9.68 9.54
C ILE A 152 -20.19 9.09 8.22
N ALA A 153 -20.54 9.98 7.31
CA ALA A 153 -20.85 9.64 5.93
C ALA A 153 -20.06 10.56 5.00
N PRO A 154 -19.54 10.06 3.86
CA PRO A 154 -18.85 10.90 2.92
C PRO A 154 -19.83 11.83 2.19
N ALA A 155 -19.48 13.11 2.07
CA ALA A 155 -20.08 14.01 1.09
C ALA A 155 -19.52 13.76 -0.31
N TRP A 156 -18.28 13.25 -0.37
CA TRP A 156 -17.61 12.81 -1.61
C TRP A 156 -16.83 11.54 -1.32
N GLU A 157 -17.06 10.50 -2.10
CA GLU A 157 -16.33 9.24 -2.02
C GLU A 157 -15.55 8.99 -3.33
N SER A 158 -14.28 8.55 -3.23
CA SER A 158 -13.47 8.30 -4.42
C SER A 158 -12.34 7.30 -4.17
N VAL A 159 -12.09 6.44 -5.15
CA VAL A 159 -10.89 5.60 -5.23
C VAL A 159 -9.64 6.43 -5.57
N SER A 160 -9.82 7.59 -6.19
CA SER A 160 -8.73 8.49 -6.56
C SER A 160 -8.42 9.47 -5.44
N THR A 161 -7.29 9.28 -4.76
CA THR A 161 -6.80 10.26 -3.76
C THR A 161 -6.59 11.64 -4.37
N LEU A 162 -6.12 11.71 -5.63
CA LEU A 162 -5.96 13.00 -6.32
C LEU A 162 -7.30 13.74 -6.48
N ALA A 163 -8.40 13.03 -6.74
CA ALA A 163 -9.71 13.65 -6.82
C ALA A 163 -10.12 14.28 -5.47
N LEU A 164 -9.84 13.58 -4.35
CA LEU A 164 -10.11 14.10 -3.01
C LEU A 164 -9.23 15.31 -2.67
N ILE A 165 -7.95 15.29 -3.05
CA ILE A 165 -7.04 16.43 -2.91
C ILE A 165 -7.60 17.64 -3.66
N ARG A 166 -7.99 17.46 -4.92
CA ARG A 166 -8.56 18.56 -5.74
C ARG A 166 -9.88 19.07 -5.18
N ALA A 167 -10.74 18.19 -4.66
CA ALA A 167 -11.97 18.58 -4.02
C ALA A 167 -11.70 19.42 -2.74
N ALA A 168 -10.73 19.01 -1.91
CA ALA A 168 -10.32 19.77 -0.73
C ALA A 168 -9.72 21.12 -1.10
N GLN A 169 -8.84 21.20 -2.12
CA GLN A 169 -8.27 22.46 -2.62
C GLN A 169 -9.34 23.45 -3.10
N ASN A 170 -10.42 22.95 -3.67
CA ASN A 170 -11.56 23.76 -4.11
C ASN A 170 -12.56 24.09 -2.99
N GLY A 171 -12.24 23.76 -1.71
CA GLY A 171 -13.07 24.11 -0.56
C GLY A 171 -14.35 23.28 -0.42
N LEU A 172 -14.42 22.10 -1.07
CA LEU A 172 -15.61 21.25 -1.04
C LEU A 172 -15.76 20.46 0.27
N GLY A 173 -14.78 20.52 1.16
CA GLY A 173 -14.81 19.87 2.46
C GLY A 173 -13.43 19.56 3.01
N ILE A 174 -13.41 18.67 4.00
CA ILE A 174 -12.23 18.20 4.71
C ILE A 174 -11.86 16.79 4.20
N ALA A 175 -10.59 16.56 3.91
CA ALA A 175 -10.07 15.23 3.59
C ALA A 175 -9.12 14.76 4.70
N ILE A 176 -9.10 13.44 4.98
CA ILE A 176 -8.12 12.81 5.86
C ILE A 176 -7.34 11.83 4.98
N LEU A 177 -6.10 12.20 4.65
CA LEU A 177 -5.32 11.56 3.60
C LEU A 177 -3.87 11.32 4.06
N PRO A 178 -3.15 10.38 3.45
CA PRO A 178 -1.73 10.15 3.73
C PRO A 178 -0.90 11.41 3.55
N GLU A 179 -0.06 11.73 4.53
CA GLU A 179 0.88 12.86 4.45
C GLU A 179 1.75 12.78 3.19
N LEU A 180 2.20 11.58 2.84
CA LEU A 180 2.99 11.32 1.63
C LEU A 180 2.32 11.85 0.36
N LEU A 181 0.98 11.81 0.28
CA LEU A 181 0.23 12.21 -0.91
C LEU A 181 -0.20 13.69 -0.91
N VAL A 182 -0.27 14.34 0.27
CA VAL A 182 -0.66 15.74 0.39
C VAL A 182 0.51 16.69 0.62
N ARG A 183 1.72 16.16 0.82
CA ARG A 183 2.93 16.90 1.16
C ARG A 183 3.21 18.07 0.23
N ASP A 184 3.09 17.88 -1.07
CA ASP A 184 3.37 18.94 -2.05
C ASP A 184 2.30 20.04 -2.00
N ALA A 185 1.03 19.68 -1.86
CA ALA A 185 -0.07 20.63 -1.70
C ALA A 185 0.01 21.42 -0.38
N LEU A 186 0.51 20.81 0.68
CA LEU A 186 0.78 21.50 1.95
C LEU A 186 1.97 22.47 1.79
N LYS A 187 3.05 22.05 1.12
CA LYS A 187 4.23 22.91 0.88
C LYS A 187 3.92 24.10 -0.02
N SER A 188 3.10 23.92 -1.04
CA SER A 188 2.68 25.01 -1.94
C SER A 188 1.66 25.95 -1.30
N GLY A 189 1.04 25.56 -0.18
CA GLY A 189 -0.04 26.32 0.46
C GLY A 189 -1.41 26.15 -0.23
N ASP A 190 -1.55 25.20 -1.15
CA ASP A 190 -2.84 24.87 -1.79
C ASP A 190 -3.77 24.12 -0.83
N LEU A 191 -3.20 23.48 0.19
CA LEU A 191 -3.90 22.91 1.33
C LEU A 191 -3.27 23.36 2.64
N VAL A 192 -4.04 23.33 3.69
CA VAL A 192 -3.58 23.52 5.07
C VAL A 192 -3.90 22.29 5.89
N SER A 193 -3.02 21.96 6.83
CA SER A 193 -3.29 20.91 7.83
C SER A 193 -4.19 21.46 8.92
N LEU A 194 -5.23 20.70 9.24
CA LEU A 194 -6.10 20.97 10.39
C LEU A 194 -5.54 20.21 11.59
N PRO A 195 -5.26 20.89 12.72
CA PRO A 195 -4.57 20.29 13.86
C PRO A 195 -5.48 19.30 14.61
N LEU A 196 -5.24 18.00 14.40
CA LEU A 196 -5.76 16.93 15.25
C LEU A 196 -4.78 16.63 16.39
N PRO A 197 -5.24 16.02 17.49
CA PRO A 197 -4.34 15.50 18.50
C PRO A 197 -3.27 14.58 17.86
N PRO A 198 -1.99 14.73 18.27
CA PRO A 198 -0.90 13.87 17.74
C PRO A 198 -1.17 12.38 18.06
N ASP A 199 -0.60 11.50 17.30
CA ASP A 199 -0.59 10.03 17.44
C ASP A 199 -1.87 9.26 17.08
N ILE A 200 -2.95 9.93 16.71
CA ILE A 200 -4.22 9.26 16.40
C ILE A 200 -4.25 8.67 14.98
N LEU A 201 -3.41 9.16 14.09
CA LEU A 201 -3.48 8.87 12.65
C LEU A 201 -2.21 8.18 12.09
N THR A 202 -1.37 7.64 12.96
CA THR A 202 -0.21 6.85 12.52
C THR A 202 -0.64 5.45 12.11
N ARG A 203 -0.10 4.96 10.98
CA ARG A 203 -0.35 3.62 10.47
C ARG A 203 0.95 2.93 10.07
N SER A 204 0.99 1.63 10.27
CA SER A 204 2.12 0.82 9.82
C SER A 204 2.01 0.50 8.33
N LEU A 205 3.16 0.39 7.70
CA LEU A 205 3.34 -0.05 6.32
C LEU A 205 3.90 -1.47 6.34
N TYR A 206 3.25 -2.37 5.60
CA TYR A 206 3.54 -3.79 5.63
C TYR A 206 4.01 -4.32 4.29
N LEU A 207 5.00 -5.20 4.35
CA LEU A 207 5.21 -6.23 3.34
C LEU A 207 4.32 -7.42 3.67
N ILE A 208 3.52 -7.87 2.72
CA ILE A 208 2.62 -9.00 2.89
C ILE A 208 2.83 -10.04 1.80
N ARG A 209 2.66 -11.33 2.17
CA ARG A 209 2.67 -12.45 1.23
C ARG A 209 1.78 -13.57 1.72
N HIS A 210 1.37 -14.43 0.83
CA HIS A 210 0.68 -15.67 1.23
C HIS A 210 1.63 -16.56 2.03
N ARG A 211 1.14 -17.18 3.12
CA ARG A 211 1.96 -17.96 4.06
C ARG A 211 2.69 -19.15 3.42
N ASN A 212 2.10 -19.72 2.38
CA ASN A 212 2.64 -20.86 1.65
C ASN A 212 3.33 -20.43 0.34
N LYS A 213 3.53 -19.12 0.11
CA LYS A 213 4.21 -18.64 -1.09
C LYS A 213 5.69 -18.94 -1.01
N TYR A 214 6.17 -19.67 -2.01
CA TYR A 214 7.60 -19.74 -2.26
C TYR A 214 8.03 -18.39 -2.87
N LEU A 215 9.03 -17.78 -2.28
CA LEU A 215 9.63 -16.56 -2.82
C LEU A 215 10.87 -16.93 -3.64
N SER A 216 10.94 -16.43 -4.85
CA SER A 216 12.18 -16.49 -5.64
C SER A 216 13.26 -15.62 -5.01
N SER A 217 14.52 -15.87 -5.35
CA SER A 217 15.65 -15.03 -4.93
C SER A 217 15.43 -13.57 -5.31
N SER A 218 14.88 -13.31 -6.50
CA SER A 218 14.52 -11.98 -6.98
C SER A 218 13.48 -11.30 -6.09
N ALA A 219 12.47 -12.06 -5.62
CA ALA A 219 11.43 -11.52 -4.73
C ALA A 219 11.99 -11.19 -3.34
N GLU A 220 12.88 -12.02 -2.81
CA GLU A 220 13.55 -11.77 -1.53
C GLU A 220 14.47 -10.53 -1.60
N GLU A 221 15.24 -10.39 -2.67
CA GLU A 221 16.09 -9.22 -2.90
C GLU A 221 15.27 -7.92 -3.01
N PHE A 222 14.15 -7.94 -3.74
CA PHE A 222 13.27 -6.78 -3.81
C PHE A 222 12.67 -6.43 -2.45
N GLN A 223 12.24 -7.42 -1.65
CA GLN A 223 11.77 -7.19 -0.29
C GLN A 223 12.86 -6.60 0.60
N ASN A 224 14.13 -7.04 0.46
CA ASN A 224 15.26 -6.46 1.19
C ASN A 224 15.48 -5.00 0.81
N LEU A 225 15.34 -4.64 -0.47
CA LEU A 225 15.37 -3.25 -0.92
C LEU A 225 14.26 -2.42 -0.24
N CYS A 226 13.04 -2.96 -0.13
CA CYS A 226 11.94 -2.29 0.58
C CYS A 226 12.28 -2.02 2.05
N ARG A 227 12.88 -3.00 2.77
CA ARG A 227 13.27 -2.86 4.20
C ARG A 227 14.33 -1.80 4.42
N MET A 228 15.24 -1.63 3.47
CA MET A 228 16.33 -0.64 3.56
C MET A 228 15.91 0.76 3.11
N TRP A 229 14.75 0.90 2.48
CA TRP A 229 14.31 2.17 1.94
C TRP A 229 13.93 3.15 3.05
N LYS A 230 14.43 4.39 2.93
CA LYS A 230 14.07 5.50 3.84
C LYS A 230 13.26 6.53 3.07
N PHE A 231 12.12 6.95 3.63
CA PHE A 231 11.24 7.98 3.09
C PHE A 231 11.82 9.39 3.22
#